data_a0476887d2315adfd71721d9c4e3c2c1
#
_entry.id   a0476887d2315adfd71721d9c4e3c2c1
#
_cell.length_a   1.000
_cell.length_b   1.000
_cell.length_c   1.000
_cell.angle_alpha   90.00
_cell.angle_beta   90.00
_cell.angle_gamma   90.00
#
_symmetry.space_group_name_H-M   'P 1'
#
loop_
_entity.id
_entity.type
_entity.pdbx_description
1 polymer ?
#
loop_
_entity_poly.entity_id
_entity_poly.type
_entity_poly.pdbx_seq_one_letter_code
_entity_poly.pdbx_strand_id
1 'polypeptide(L)'
;MKQISFYYTVVCRLVLSDTSPLLSLLFFVAFLFTSCNSNDTSNEAYGISATLSWADPADAGREIKNIKVWIFQAGGKLVSEREYSSKFLTALDVHPLPVGEYDVVAAVNLIKPFRADDNETFSTLSLKLQEASALAEHAHYAVAHISLPKDRNIRANLKLRRILSELTIEVEGVPQGAKLETVVINAAEALIPSQKEADGTWGRASENKQRAKGKIAVEQNNIIKTETLRPMPTVSNATHAYLHFTFHLADKSLRKCDAEAPLMKPAGKYTLKMKYAELKPFMHIDAMRISDWEEGWTISGEILNPITQ
;
A
#
# COMPACT_ATOMS: atom_id res chain seq x y z
N MET A 1 -25.89 -32.13 19.28
CA MET A 1 -26.36 -32.10 20.69
C MET A 1 -27.55 -33.02 21.00
N LYS A 2 -28.41 -33.46 20.06
CA LYS A 2 -29.55 -34.36 20.37
C LYS A 2 -29.18 -35.86 20.49
N GLN A 3 -28.09 -36.33 19.91
CA GLN A 3 -27.67 -37.75 20.01
C GLN A 3 -26.96 -38.11 21.32
N ILE A 4 -26.27 -37.17 21.95
CA ILE A 4 -25.54 -37.41 23.20
C ILE A 4 -26.54 -37.57 24.38
N SER A 5 -27.65 -36.83 24.34
CA SER A 5 -28.69 -36.92 25.37
C SER A 5 -29.40 -38.28 25.42
N PHE A 6 -29.49 -38.98 24.28
CA PHE A 6 -30.19 -40.29 24.21
C PHE A 6 -29.35 -41.43 24.81
N TYR A 7 -28.05 -41.40 24.64
CA TYR A 7 -27.13 -42.39 25.23
C TYR A 7 -27.04 -42.29 26.77
N TYR A 8 -27.08 -41.05 27.30
CA TYR A 8 -27.06 -40.84 28.77
C TYR A 8 -28.29 -41.40 29.47
N THR A 9 -29.48 -41.30 28.85
CA THR A 9 -30.74 -41.79 29.44
C THR A 9 -30.84 -43.30 29.40
N VAL A 10 -30.26 -43.95 28.39
CA VAL A 10 -30.26 -45.42 28.27
C VAL A 10 -29.27 -46.07 29.20
N VAL A 11 -28.07 -45.49 29.37
CA VAL A 11 -27.03 -46.03 30.27
C VAL A 11 -27.40 -45.88 31.74
N CYS A 12 -28.01 -44.77 32.14
CA CYS A 12 -28.52 -44.62 33.54
C CYS A 12 -29.65 -45.56 33.90
N ARG A 13 -30.48 -46.04 32.94
CA ARG A 13 -31.55 -47.01 33.25
C ARG A 13 -31.08 -48.47 33.35
N LEU A 14 -29.95 -48.80 32.72
CA LEU A 14 -29.40 -50.17 32.73
C LEU A 14 -28.52 -50.49 33.97
N VAL A 15 -27.99 -49.48 34.63
CA VAL A 15 -27.07 -49.65 35.77
C VAL A 15 -27.79 -49.65 37.14
N LEU A 16 -29.06 -49.23 37.20
CA LEU A 16 -29.80 -49.06 38.47
C LEU A 16 -30.72 -50.23 38.89
N SER A 17 -30.72 -51.37 38.12
CA SER A 17 -31.65 -52.43 38.46
C SER A 17 -31.14 -53.59 39.32
N ASP A 18 -29.78 -53.76 39.48
CA ASP A 18 -29.31 -54.93 40.24
C ASP A 18 -27.89 -54.81 40.88
N THR A 19 -27.48 -53.65 41.33
CA THR A 19 -26.17 -53.51 42.01
C THR A 19 -26.32 -53.06 43.47
N SER A 20 -25.57 -53.70 44.39
CA SER A 20 -25.53 -53.35 45.80
C SER A 20 -25.17 -51.87 45.99
N PRO A 21 -25.70 -51.16 47.01
CA PRO A 21 -25.50 -49.74 47.22
C PRO A 21 -24.03 -49.35 47.37
N LEU A 22 -23.15 -50.29 47.74
CA LEU A 22 -21.72 -50.09 47.86
C LEU A 22 -21.01 -49.92 46.49
N LEU A 23 -21.46 -50.65 45.46
CA LEU A 23 -20.91 -50.58 44.10
C LEU A 23 -21.34 -49.28 43.42
N SER A 24 -22.56 -48.81 43.70
CA SER A 24 -23.05 -47.53 43.18
C SER A 24 -22.30 -46.33 43.77
N LEU A 25 -21.91 -46.40 45.06
CA LEU A 25 -21.13 -45.37 45.73
C LEU A 25 -19.70 -45.30 45.20
N LEU A 26 -19.11 -46.47 44.88
CA LEU A 26 -17.73 -46.52 44.32
C LEU A 26 -17.68 -45.96 42.91
N PHE A 27 -18.70 -46.18 42.10
CA PHE A 27 -18.82 -45.57 40.75
C PHE A 27 -19.02 -44.06 40.81
N PHE A 28 -19.80 -43.56 41.80
CA PHE A 28 -20.02 -42.14 41.98
C PHE A 28 -18.76 -41.39 42.44
N VAL A 29 -17.97 -42.04 43.31
CA VAL A 29 -16.67 -41.50 43.78
C VAL A 29 -15.65 -41.53 42.64
N ALA A 30 -15.61 -42.56 41.77
CA ALA A 30 -14.73 -42.62 40.62
C ALA A 30 -15.03 -41.51 39.59
N PHE A 31 -16.30 -41.14 39.41
CA PHE A 31 -16.72 -40.04 38.53
C PHE A 31 -16.35 -38.66 39.08
N LEU A 32 -16.22 -38.50 40.38
CA LEU A 32 -15.79 -37.22 41.01
C LEU A 32 -14.28 -36.96 40.84
N PHE A 33 -13.47 -38.01 40.65
CA PHE A 33 -12.04 -37.84 40.41
C PHE A 33 -11.65 -37.74 38.92
N THR A 34 -12.55 -38.04 37.98
CA THR A 34 -12.29 -37.84 36.55
C THR A 34 -12.75 -36.47 36.02
N SER A 35 -13.37 -35.63 36.89
CA SER A 35 -13.90 -34.32 36.51
C SER A 35 -12.96 -33.15 36.78
N CYS A 36 -11.69 -33.35 37.02
CA CYS A 36 -10.72 -32.26 37.17
C CYS A 36 -9.40 -32.62 36.53
N ASN A 37 -9.40 -32.71 35.23
CA ASN A 37 -8.23 -32.39 34.42
C ASN A 37 -8.68 -31.78 33.06
N SER A 38 -9.55 -30.78 33.14
CA SER A 38 -9.46 -29.72 32.16
C SER A 38 -8.21 -28.91 32.54
N ASN A 39 -7.08 -29.33 32.02
CA ASN A 39 -6.11 -28.32 31.63
C ASN A 39 -6.87 -27.42 30.60
N ASP A 40 -7.72 -26.55 31.13
CA ASP A 40 -7.99 -25.28 30.51
C ASP A 40 -6.64 -24.55 30.60
N THR A 41 -5.70 -24.95 29.72
CA THR A 41 -4.92 -23.96 29.05
C THR A 41 -6.00 -23.09 28.42
N SER A 42 -6.42 -22.05 29.14
CA SER A 42 -7.04 -20.89 28.55
C SER A 42 -6.11 -20.55 27.40
N ASN A 43 -6.47 -20.96 26.19
CA ASN A 43 -5.92 -20.40 24.97
C ASN A 43 -6.40 -18.96 25.01
N GLU A 44 -5.78 -18.16 25.90
CA GLU A 44 -5.90 -16.72 25.84
C GLU A 44 -5.38 -16.37 24.45
N ALA A 45 -6.31 -16.19 23.59
CA ALA A 45 -6.04 -15.90 22.20
C ALA A 45 -5.57 -14.46 22.14
N TYR A 46 -4.28 -14.29 22.11
CA TYR A 46 -3.63 -13.00 21.91
C TYR A 46 -3.83 -12.51 20.49
N GLY A 47 -3.52 -11.26 20.22
CA GLY A 47 -3.70 -10.66 18.93
C GLY A 47 -2.82 -9.45 18.70
N ILE A 48 -3.01 -8.84 17.54
CA ILE A 48 -2.29 -7.67 17.10
C ILE A 48 -3.25 -6.49 17.09
N SER A 49 -2.92 -5.45 17.88
CA SER A 49 -3.53 -4.13 17.79
C SER A 49 -2.63 -3.22 16.96
N ALA A 50 -3.15 -2.59 15.92
CA ALA A 50 -2.39 -1.66 15.10
C ALA A 50 -2.95 -0.24 15.24
N THR A 51 -2.07 0.73 15.49
CA THR A 51 -2.38 2.15 15.41
C THR A 51 -1.81 2.69 14.12
N LEU A 52 -2.62 3.41 13.34
CA LEU A 52 -2.19 4.04 12.09
C LEU A 52 -1.81 5.50 12.34
N SER A 53 -0.77 5.96 11.68
CA SER A 53 -0.36 7.37 11.68
C SER A 53 0.15 7.76 10.29
N TRP A 54 0.05 9.04 9.94
CA TRP A 54 0.59 9.55 8.69
C TRP A 54 2.11 9.65 8.77
N ALA A 55 2.81 9.20 7.74
CA ALA A 55 4.26 9.41 7.62
C ALA A 55 4.58 10.86 7.23
N ASP A 56 3.74 11.46 6.38
CA ASP A 56 3.84 12.87 5.99
C ASP A 56 2.79 13.69 6.77
N PRO A 57 3.19 14.70 7.58
CA PRO A 57 2.25 15.58 8.27
C PRO A 57 1.28 16.32 7.34
N ALA A 58 1.65 16.54 6.08
CA ALA A 58 0.78 17.17 5.07
C ALA A 58 -0.45 16.29 4.72
N ASP A 59 -0.45 15.02 5.09
CA ASP A 59 -1.61 14.14 4.95
C ASP A 59 -2.54 14.19 6.16
N ALA A 60 -2.13 14.84 7.25
CA ALA A 60 -2.99 15.03 8.42
C ALA A 60 -4.25 15.79 8.04
N GLY A 61 -5.41 15.25 8.42
CA GLY A 61 -6.72 15.84 8.09
C GLY A 61 -7.30 15.38 6.76
N ARG A 62 -6.63 14.52 5.98
CA ARG A 62 -7.24 13.90 4.80
C ARG A 62 -8.42 13.02 5.18
N GLU A 63 -9.45 13.04 4.35
CA GLU A 63 -10.61 12.17 4.51
C GLU A 63 -10.20 10.70 4.36
N ILE A 64 -10.62 9.87 5.31
CA ILE A 64 -10.46 8.42 5.27
C ILE A 64 -11.79 7.82 4.79
N LYS A 65 -11.74 7.16 3.64
CA LYS A 65 -12.91 6.52 3.01
C LYS A 65 -13.00 5.05 3.38
N ASN A 66 -11.86 4.36 3.41
CA ASN A 66 -11.74 2.98 3.88
C ASN A 66 -10.35 2.70 4.43
N ILE A 67 -10.27 1.67 5.27
CA ILE A 67 -9.01 1.09 5.75
C ILE A 67 -9.08 -0.40 5.51
N LYS A 68 -8.10 -0.95 4.80
CA LYS A 68 -7.99 -2.38 4.54
C LYS A 68 -6.71 -2.92 5.18
N VAL A 69 -6.82 -4.06 5.88
CA VAL A 69 -5.69 -4.67 6.59
C VAL A 69 -5.60 -6.14 6.22
N TRP A 70 -4.40 -6.55 5.85
CA TRP A 70 -4.04 -7.95 5.63
C TRP A 70 -3.00 -8.37 6.66
N ILE A 71 -3.17 -9.56 7.20
CA ILE A 71 -2.21 -10.18 8.11
C ILE A 71 -1.79 -11.51 7.49
N PHE A 72 -0.49 -11.64 7.27
CA PHE A 72 0.14 -12.82 6.73
C PHE A 72 1.01 -13.46 7.81
N GLN A 73 0.98 -14.79 7.90
CA GLN A 73 1.90 -15.53 8.76
C GLN A 73 3.28 -15.62 8.12
N ALA A 74 4.31 -15.83 8.93
CA ALA A 74 5.65 -16.15 8.42
C ALA A 74 5.57 -17.31 7.42
N GLY A 75 6.16 -17.14 6.24
CA GLY A 75 5.96 -18.02 5.09
C GLY A 75 4.95 -17.47 4.06
N GLY A 76 4.32 -16.33 4.38
CA GLY A 76 3.59 -15.49 3.44
C GLY A 76 2.10 -15.77 3.29
N LYS A 77 1.53 -16.79 3.92
CA LYS A 77 0.10 -17.15 3.77
C LYS A 77 -0.81 -16.12 4.46
N LEU A 78 -1.87 -15.69 3.79
CA LEU A 78 -2.91 -14.83 4.36
C LEU A 78 -3.64 -15.55 5.50
N VAL A 79 -3.69 -14.90 6.67
CA VAL A 79 -4.39 -15.37 7.87
C VAL A 79 -5.67 -14.58 8.10
N SER A 80 -5.63 -13.28 7.85
CA SER A 80 -6.78 -12.40 8.06
C SER A 80 -6.78 -11.25 7.07
N GLU A 81 -7.97 -10.95 6.55
CA GLU A 81 -8.27 -9.75 5.79
C GLU A 81 -9.44 -9.03 6.46
N ARG A 82 -9.28 -7.74 6.73
CA ARG A 82 -10.30 -6.90 7.36
C ARG A 82 -10.45 -5.60 6.60
N GLU A 83 -11.68 -5.13 6.49
CA GLU A 83 -11.98 -3.81 5.96
C GLU A 83 -12.78 -3.02 6.99
N TYR A 84 -12.37 -1.77 7.21
CA TYR A 84 -12.95 -0.87 8.18
C TYR A 84 -13.43 0.39 7.46
N SER A 85 -14.70 0.74 7.65
CA SER A 85 -15.29 2.00 7.21
C SER A 85 -15.20 3.03 8.32
N SER A 86 -13.98 3.42 8.70
CA SER A 86 -13.76 4.43 9.75
C SER A 86 -13.30 5.74 9.14
N LYS A 87 -13.84 6.85 9.66
CA LYS A 87 -13.35 8.19 9.32
C LYS A 87 -12.08 8.59 10.08
N PHE A 88 -11.62 7.77 11.02
CA PHE A 88 -10.51 8.06 11.89
C PHE A 88 -9.47 6.94 11.81
N LEU A 89 -8.21 7.31 11.97
CA LEU A 89 -7.10 6.37 12.18
C LEU A 89 -7.19 5.80 13.60
N THR A 90 -8.04 4.80 13.79
CA THR A 90 -8.26 4.15 15.07
C THR A 90 -7.35 2.94 15.24
N ALA A 91 -7.26 2.45 16.46
CA ALA A 91 -6.63 1.17 16.70
C ALA A 91 -7.42 0.06 15.98
N LEU A 92 -6.71 -0.73 15.21
CA LEU A 92 -7.25 -1.89 14.49
C LEU A 92 -6.89 -3.12 15.31
N ASP A 93 -7.90 -3.90 15.70
CA ASP A 93 -7.68 -5.09 16.53
C ASP A 93 -7.99 -6.35 15.72
N VAL A 94 -7.04 -7.27 15.70
CA VAL A 94 -7.21 -8.60 15.10
C VAL A 94 -6.92 -9.67 16.13
N HIS A 95 -7.96 -10.35 16.57
CA HIS A 95 -7.96 -11.43 17.55
C HIS A 95 -8.92 -12.54 17.12
N PRO A 96 -8.69 -13.79 17.45
CA PRO A 96 -7.46 -14.37 17.98
C PRO A 96 -6.44 -14.67 16.89
N LEU A 97 -5.15 -14.63 17.21
CA LEU A 97 -4.07 -15.08 16.34
C LEU A 97 -3.17 -16.07 17.08
N PRO A 98 -2.70 -17.15 16.45
CA PRO A 98 -1.68 -18.03 17.01
C PRO A 98 -0.38 -17.27 17.28
N VAL A 99 0.43 -17.78 18.20
CA VAL A 99 1.79 -17.29 18.45
C VAL A 99 2.64 -17.46 17.19
N GLY A 100 3.41 -16.46 16.83
CA GLY A 100 4.28 -16.53 15.64
C GLY A 100 4.69 -15.17 15.07
N GLU A 101 5.33 -15.23 13.93
CA GLU A 101 5.76 -14.05 13.16
C GLU A 101 4.71 -13.70 12.12
N TYR A 102 4.43 -12.42 11.97
CA TYR A 102 3.41 -11.90 11.07
C TYR A 102 3.90 -10.69 10.30
N ASP A 103 3.49 -10.63 9.01
CA ASP A 103 3.59 -9.43 8.21
C ASP A 103 2.21 -8.76 8.14
N VAL A 104 2.13 -7.52 8.58
CA VAL A 104 0.89 -6.73 8.59
C VAL A 104 0.99 -5.66 7.53
N VAL A 105 0.05 -5.65 6.60
CA VAL A 105 -0.10 -4.60 5.59
C VAL A 105 -1.40 -3.86 5.84
N ALA A 106 -1.33 -2.54 5.95
CA ALA A 106 -2.51 -1.68 5.99
C ALA A 106 -2.54 -0.77 4.77
N ALA A 107 -3.71 -0.56 4.19
CA ALA A 107 -3.94 0.42 3.14
C ALA A 107 -5.13 1.32 3.48
N VAL A 108 -4.99 2.61 3.18
CA VAL A 108 -6.03 3.63 3.39
C VAL A 108 -6.38 4.26 2.06
N ASN A 109 -7.67 4.47 1.83
CA ASN A 109 -8.21 4.99 0.57
C ASN A 109 -7.84 4.15 -0.66
N LEU A 110 -7.75 2.82 -0.48
CA LEU A 110 -7.56 1.89 -1.59
C LEU A 110 -8.90 1.62 -2.28
N ILE A 111 -9.44 2.67 -2.90
CA ILE A 111 -10.71 2.65 -3.66
C ILE A 111 -10.41 2.97 -5.13
N LYS A 112 -11.37 2.71 -6.03
CA LYS A 112 -11.18 3.05 -7.45
C LYS A 112 -10.58 4.45 -7.63
N PRO A 113 -9.53 4.57 -8.46
CA PRO A 113 -8.98 3.60 -9.42
C PRO A 113 -7.97 2.60 -8.86
N PHE A 114 -7.77 2.53 -7.52
CA PHE A 114 -6.87 1.56 -6.90
C PHE A 114 -7.57 0.24 -6.60
N ARG A 115 -6.77 -0.83 -6.57
CA ARG A 115 -7.17 -2.14 -6.08
C ARG A 115 -5.98 -2.90 -5.48
N ALA A 116 -6.27 -3.88 -4.63
CA ALA A 116 -5.32 -4.92 -4.24
C ALA A 116 -5.56 -6.15 -5.11
N ASP A 117 -4.50 -6.74 -5.63
CA ASP A 117 -4.51 -7.99 -6.39
C ASP A 117 -3.58 -9.00 -5.72
N ASP A 118 -3.82 -10.29 -6.02
CA ASP A 118 -2.94 -11.40 -5.65
C ASP A 118 -2.64 -11.48 -4.14
N ASN A 119 -3.68 -11.24 -3.31
CA ASN A 119 -3.56 -11.14 -1.86
C ASN A 119 -3.51 -12.50 -1.12
N GLU A 120 -3.28 -13.60 -1.80
CA GLU A 120 -3.20 -14.93 -1.18
C GLU A 120 -1.95 -15.07 -0.30
N THR A 121 -0.86 -14.41 -0.69
CA THR A 121 0.39 -14.41 0.06
C THR A 121 0.98 -13.01 0.17
N PHE A 122 1.82 -12.79 1.20
CA PHE A 122 2.53 -11.51 1.36
C PHE A 122 3.40 -11.16 0.15
N SER A 123 4.08 -12.15 -0.43
CA SER A 123 4.97 -11.94 -1.57
C SER A 123 4.25 -11.60 -2.87
N THR A 124 2.99 -12.01 -3.02
CA THR A 124 2.18 -11.77 -4.24
C THR A 124 1.29 -10.55 -4.13
N LEU A 125 0.97 -10.09 -2.89
CA LEU A 125 0.13 -8.90 -2.70
C LEU A 125 0.66 -7.73 -3.50
N SER A 126 -0.20 -7.14 -4.31
CA SER A 126 0.13 -5.98 -5.13
C SER A 126 -0.95 -4.89 -5.02
N LEU A 127 -0.51 -3.64 -4.89
CA LEU A 127 -1.38 -2.46 -4.86
C LEU A 127 -1.31 -1.78 -6.22
N LYS A 128 -2.36 -1.91 -7.04
CA LYS A 128 -2.41 -1.49 -8.43
C LYS A 128 -3.26 -0.24 -8.64
N LEU A 129 -2.87 0.54 -9.63
CA LEU A 129 -3.68 1.61 -10.19
C LEU A 129 -4.31 1.10 -11.50
N GLN A 130 -5.62 0.87 -11.52
CA GLN A 130 -6.33 0.25 -12.67
C GLN A 130 -6.36 1.12 -13.92
N GLU A 131 -6.50 2.42 -13.70
CA GLU A 131 -6.45 3.41 -14.78
C GLU A 131 -5.27 4.32 -14.51
N ALA A 132 -4.36 4.40 -15.44
CA ALA A 132 -3.15 5.22 -15.34
C ALA A 132 -3.48 6.72 -15.39
N SER A 133 -4.38 7.17 -14.54
CA SER A 133 -4.70 8.57 -14.33
C SER A 133 -3.65 9.19 -13.42
N ALA A 134 -2.84 10.09 -13.97
CA ALA A 134 -1.91 10.89 -13.17
C ALA A 134 -2.61 11.90 -12.24
N LEU A 135 -3.93 11.78 -12.08
CA LEU A 135 -4.77 12.66 -11.26
C LEU A 135 -5.49 11.90 -10.13
N ALA A 136 -5.16 10.62 -9.93
CA ALA A 136 -5.76 9.82 -8.88
C ALA A 136 -5.57 10.48 -7.49
N GLU A 137 -6.56 10.31 -6.62
CA GLU A 137 -6.42 10.70 -5.21
C GLU A 137 -5.34 9.83 -4.54
N HIS A 138 -4.82 10.29 -3.42
CA HIS A 138 -3.80 9.54 -2.70
C HIS A 138 -4.38 8.33 -1.98
N ALA A 139 -3.90 7.14 -2.34
CA ALA A 139 -3.97 5.97 -1.48
C ALA A 139 -2.66 5.84 -0.69
N HIS A 140 -2.75 5.29 0.51
CA HIS A 140 -1.63 5.14 1.43
C HIS A 140 -1.49 3.69 1.85
N TYR A 141 -0.28 3.29 2.21
CA TYR A 141 0.02 1.95 2.72
C TYR A 141 1.03 2.02 3.86
N ALA A 142 1.03 0.98 4.67
CA ALA A 142 2.05 0.74 5.68
C ALA A 142 2.31 -0.76 5.79
N VAL A 143 3.53 -1.13 6.16
CA VAL A 143 3.94 -2.52 6.37
C VAL A 143 4.70 -2.61 7.69
N ALA A 144 4.42 -3.64 8.49
CA ALA A 144 5.19 -3.97 9.68
C ALA A 144 5.37 -5.47 9.80
N HIS A 145 6.55 -5.88 10.27
CA HIS A 145 6.82 -7.24 10.71
C HIS A 145 6.66 -7.32 12.22
N ILE A 146 5.89 -8.28 12.73
CA ILE A 146 5.46 -8.36 14.13
C ILE A 146 5.66 -9.78 14.65
N SER A 147 6.37 -9.90 15.79
CA SER A 147 6.45 -11.13 16.57
C SER A 147 5.37 -11.14 17.66
N LEU A 148 4.43 -12.06 17.58
CA LEU A 148 3.36 -12.24 18.56
C LEU A 148 3.79 -13.31 19.58
N PRO A 149 4.09 -12.94 20.84
CA PRO A 149 4.49 -13.86 21.90
C PRO A 149 3.27 -14.60 22.51
N LYS A 150 3.56 -15.55 23.43
CA LYS A 150 2.55 -16.38 24.09
C LYS A 150 1.76 -15.70 25.22
N ASP A 151 2.21 -14.55 25.68
CA ASP A 151 1.84 -14.01 26.99
C ASP A 151 1.17 -12.63 26.93
N ARG A 152 1.06 -12.04 25.74
CA ARG A 152 0.50 -10.67 25.60
C ARG A 152 0.09 -10.31 24.19
N ASN A 153 -0.82 -9.35 24.09
CA ASN A 153 -1.12 -8.64 22.87
C ASN A 153 0.04 -7.72 22.45
N ILE A 154 0.25 -7.58 21.16
CA ILE A 154 1.23 -6.64 20.59
C ILE A 154 0.50 -5.45 19.98
N ARG A 155 1.02 -4.26 20.27
CA ARG A 155 0.59 -3.03 19.62
C ARG A 155 1.64 -2.59 18.62
N ALA A 156 1.25 -2.50 17.35
CA ALA A 156 2.07 -1.99 16.25
C ALA A 156 1.69 -0.55 15.91
N ASN A 157 2.68 0.28 15.57
CA ASN A 157 2.45 1.60 15.00
C ASN A 157 2.81 1.56 13.51
N LEU A 158 1.81 1.68 12.64
CA LEU A 158 1.93 1.63 11.20
C LEU A 158 1.95 3.06 10.63
N LYS A 159 3.09 3.47 10.07
CA LYS A 159 3.24 4.78 9.42
C LYS A 159 2.80 4.70 7.96
N LEU A 160 1.67 5.31 7.65
CA LEU A 160 1.07 5.35 6.33
C LEU A 160 1.84 6.27 5.40
N ARG A 161 2.29 5.75 4.26
CA ARG A 161 2.98 6.46 3.18
C ARG A 161 2.10 6.47 1.93
N ARG A 162 2.19 7.53 1.13
CA ARG A 162 1.50 7.59 -0.17
C ARG A 162 2.05 6.51 -1.10
N ILE A 163 1.18 5.90 -1.88
CA ILE A 163 1.57 4.99 -2.97
C ILE A 163 2.14 5.80 -4.14
N LEU A 164 1.49 6.92 -4.48
CA LEU A 164 1.81 7.74 -5.63
C LEU A 164 2.97 8.71 -5.36
N SER A 165 3.70 9.04 -6.41
CA SER A 165 4.60 10.18 -6.49
C SER A 165 3.82 11.45 -6.84
N GLU A 166 4.40 12.62 -6.62
CA GLU A 166 3.89 13.91 -7.09
C GLU A 166 4.91 14.56 -8.02
N LEU A 167 4.47 14.97 -9.21
CA LEU A 167 5.31 15.64 -10.20
C LEU A 167 4.62 16.92 -10.69
N THR A 168 5.31 18.06 -10.57
CA THR A 168 4.90 19.33 -11.16
C THR A 168 5.91 19.70 -12.24
N ILE A 169 5.44 20.16 -13.40
CA ILE A 169 6.27 20.56 -14.52
C ILE A 169 6.00 22.05 -14.79
N GLU A 170 7.07 22.80 -14.89
CA GLU A 170 7.05 24.24 -15.19
C GLU A 170 7.94 24.51 -16.40
N VAL A 171 7.37 25.08 -17.46
CA VAL A 171 8.09 25.40 -18.71
C VAL A 171 7.97 26.88 -18.95
N GLU A 172 9.11 27.58 -18.98
CA GLU A 172 9.22 29.01 -19.21
C GLU A 172 9.45 29.35 -20.67
N GLY A 173 9.08 30.57 -21.09
CA GLY A 173 9.30 31.08 -22.45
C GLY A 173 8.47 30.40 -23.52
N VAL A 174 7.31 29.86 -23.17
CA VAL A 174 6.40 29.16 -24.07
C VAL A 174 5.65 30.16 -24.95
N PRO A 175 5.44 29.88 -26.26
CA PRO A 175 4.64 30.74 -27.13
C PRO A 175 3.21 30.93 -26.61
N GLN A 176 2.65 32.11 -26.82
CA GLN A 176 1.29 32.43 -26.41
C GLN A 176 0.27 31.44 -27.00
N GLY A 177 -0.66 31.00 -26.17
CA GLY A 177 -1.72 30.06 -26.53
C GLY A 177 -1.29 28.60 -26.66
N ALA A 178 -0.03 28.29 -26.33
CA ALA A 178 0.43 26.91 -26.35
C ALA A 178 -0.22 26.07 -25.23
N LYS A 179 -0.34 24.75 -25.49
CA LYS A 179 -0.83 23.76 -24.54
C LYS A 179 0.18 22.63 -24.43
N LEU A 180 0.33 22.08 -23.24
CA LEU A 180 1.24 20.97 -22.96
C LEU A 180 0.46 19.73 -22.55
N GLU A 181 0.68 18.64 -23.26
CA GLU A 181 0.30 17.29 -22.85
C GLU A 181 1.55 16.57 -22.30
N THR A 182 1.41 15.95 -21.14
CA THR A 182 2.49 15.22 -20.47
C THR A 182 2.10 13.78 -20.25
N VAL A 183 3.02 12.87 -20.55
CA VAL A 183 2.87 11.43 -20.28
C VAL A 183 4.11 10.91 -19.55
N VAL A 184 3.92 10.28 -18.41
CA VAL A 184 4.97 9.48 -17.78
C VAL A 184 4.96 8.09 -18.42
N ILE A 185 6.09 7.68 -19.02
CA ILE A 185 6.16 6.49 -19.89
C ILE A 185 6.35 5.20 -19.11
N ASN A 186 7.14 5.26 -18.04
CA ASN A 186 7.56 4.09 -17.26
C ASN A 186 7.16 4.15 -15.79
N ALA A 187 5.95 4.64 -15.52
CA ALA A 187 5.32 4.46 -14.23
C ALA A 187 5.03 2.96 -14.00
N ALA A 188 5.19 2.46 -12.78
CA ALA A 188 4.89 1.07 -12.47
C ALA A 188 3.38 0.79 -12.52
N GLU A 189 2.99 -0.45 -12.82
CA GLU A 189 1.59 -0.88 -12.71
C GLU A 189 1.16 -1.06 -11.25
N ALA A 190 2.10 -1.46 -10.38
CA ALA A 190 1.81 -1.80 -8.99
C ALA A 190 2.95 -1.39 -8.05
N LEU A 191 2.59 -1.29 -6.78
CA LEU A 191 3.51 -1.32 -5.65
C LEU A 191 3.42 -2.69 -4.98
N ILE A 192 4.57 -3.31 -4.69
CA ILE A 192 4.69 -4.61 -4.02
C ILE A 192 5.07 -4.39 -2.56
N PRO A 193 4.14 -4.51 -1.60
CA PRO A 193 4.40 -4.19 -0.19
C PRO A 193 5.51 -5.04 0.45
N SER A 194 5.65 -6.30 0.05
CA SER A 194 6.64 -7.25 0.57
C SER A 194 8.08 -6.98 0.17
N GLN A 195 8.30 -6.18 -0.87
CA GLN A 195 9.63 -5.83 -1.35
C GLN A 195 10.11 -4.55 -0.69
N LYS A 196 11.45 -4.45 -0.50
CA LYS A 196 12.08 -3.26 0.06
C LYS A 196 12.81 -2.46 -1.02
N GLU A 197 12.76 -1.14 -0.86
CA GLU A 197 13.65 -0.22 -1.56
C GLU A 197 15.10 -0.37 -1.06
N ALA A 198 16.06 0.21 -1.78
CA ALA A 198 17.49 0.18 -1.40
C ALA A 198 17.78 0.81 -0.03
N ASP A 199 16.94 1.73 0.42
CA ASP A 199 17.03 2.38 1.73
C ASP A 199 16.38 1.56 2.87
N GLY A 200 15.91 0.33 2.57
CA GLY A 200 15.27 -0.56 3.51
C GLY A 200 13.77 -0.30 3.73
N THR A 201 13.20 0.70 3.06
CA THR A 201 11.78 1.02 3.18
C THR A 201 10.93 -0.05 2.49
N TRP A 202 9.85 -0.47 3.13
CA TRP A 202 8.89 -1.40 2.55
C TRP A 202 8.08 -0.76 1.42
N GLY A 203 7.76 -1.58 0.42
CA GLY A 203 6.97 -1.21 -0.75
C GLY A 203 7.85 -0.73 -1.90
N ARG A 204 8.09 -1.61 -2.87
CA ARG A 204 8.86 -1.36 -4.09
C ARG A 204 7.94 -1.35 -5.31
N ALA A 205 8.25 -0.50 -6.27
CA ALA A 205 7.57 -0.47 -7.56
C ALA A 205 7.75 -1.80 -8.32
N SER A 206 6.70 -2.26 -9.00
CA SER A 206 6.80 -3.42 -9.89
C SER A 206 7.70 -3.12 -11.11
N GLU A 207 8.13 -4.18 -11.81
CA GLU A 207 8.90 -4.05 -13.06
C GLU A 207 8.00 -3.80 -14.27
N ASN A 208 6.70 -4.13 -14.17
CA ASN A 208 5.73 -3.89 -15.21
C ASN A 208 5.38 -2.40 -15.29
N LYS A 209 5.50 -1.85 -16.50
CA LYS A 209 5.30 -0.42 -16.75
C LYS A 209 3.91 -0.12 -17.31
N GLN A 210 3.41 1.05 -16.94
CA GLN A 210 2.23 1.67 -17.56
C GLN A 210 2.53 3.13 -17.88
N ARG A 211 1.69 3.71 -18.75
CA ARG A 211 1.75 5.13 -19.07
C ARG A 211 0.78 5.90 -18.19
N ALA A 212 1.22 7.00 -17.60
CA ALA A 212 0.36 7.89 -16.85
C ALA A 212 0.25 9.25 -17.53
N LYS A 213 -0.96 9.59 -17.99
CA LYS A 213 -1.24 10.81 -18.74
C LYS A 213 -1.78 11.90 -17.79
N GLY A 214 -1.18 13.09 -17.86
CA GLY A 214 -1.64 14.28 -17.15
C GLY A 214 -2.77 15.01 -17.88
N LYS A 215 -3.40 15.96 -17.19
CA LYS A 215 -4.27 16.94 -17.86
C LYS A 215 -3.45 17.86 -18.74
N ILE A 216 -4.08 18.34 -19.80
CA ILE A 216 -3.49 19.36 -20.66
C ILE A 216 -3.36 20.66 -19.86
N ALA A 217 -2.12 21.16 -19.75
CA ALA A 217 -1.83 22.46 -19.15
C ALA A 217 -1.80 23.54 -20.25
N VAL A 218 -2.26 24.73 -19.91
CA VAL A 218 -2.39 25.87 -20.85
C VAL A 218 -1.41 26.96 -20.43
N GLU A 219 -0.78 27.59 -21.42
CA GLU A 219 0.11 28.71 -21.23
C GLU A 219 -0.60 29.90 -20.53
N GLN A 220 0.11 30.52 -19.58
CA GLN A 220 -0.27 31.76 -18.91
C GLN A 220 1.02 32.60 -18.70
N ASN A 221 1.05 33.82 -19.25
CA ASN A 221 2.18 34.73 -19.14
C ASN A 221 3.53 34.11 -19.61
N ASN A 222 3.54 33.45 -20.74
CA ASN A 222 4.66 32.70 -21.32
C ASN A 222 5.20 31.54 -20.46
N ILE A 223 4.42 31.06 -19.51
CA ILE A 223 4.75 29.91 -18.67
C ILE A 223 3.63 28.86 -18.79
N ILE A 224 4.02 27.60 -18.87
CA ILE A 224 3.11 26.47 -18.64
C ILE A 224 3.49 25.84 -17.29
N LYS A 225 2.52 25.75 -16.41
CA LYS A 225 2.65 24.98 -15.17
C LYS A 225 1.56 23.91 -15.13
N THR A 226 1.96 22.63 -14.99
CA THR A 226 0.99 21.54 -14.90
C THR A 226 0.32 21.56 -13.53
N GLU A 227 -0.92 21.05 -13.47
CA GLU A 227 -1.41 20.53 -12.20
C GLU A 227 -0.44 19.43 -11.70
N THR A 228 -0.41 19.19 -10.40
CA THR A 228 0.41 18.12 -9.84
C THR A 228 -0.04 16.77 -10.40
N LEU A 229 0.80 16.15 -11.21
CA LEU A 229 0.65 14.79 -11.69
C LEU A 229 0.92 13.82 -10.52
N ARG A 230 0.15 12.75 -10.45
CA ARG A 230 0.29 11.72 -9.41
C ARG A 230 0.46 10.34 -10.03
N PRO A 231 1.58 10.07 -10.70
CA PRO A 231 1.83 8.75 -11.27
C PRO A 231 2.19 7.75 -10.17
N MET A 232 2.05 6.47 -10.48
CA MET A 232 2.75 5.42 -9.73
C MET A 232 4.26 5.69 -9.76
N PRO A 233 5.03 5.19 -8.80
CA PRO A 233 6.49 5.28 -8.83
C PRO A 233 7.06 4.75 -10.14
N THR A 234 8.29 5.14 -10.48
CA THR A 234 9.02 4.57 -11.63
C THR A 234 9.26 3.07 -11.39
N VAL A 235 9.16 2.26 -12.46
CA VAL A 235 9.47 0.82 -12.40
C VAL A 235 10.84 0.55 -11.76
N SER A 236 10.92 -0.51 -10.98
CA SER A 236 12.08 -0.79 -10.13
C SER A 236 13.36 -1.16 -10.88
N ASN A 237 13.26 -1.56 -12.14
CA ASN A 237 14.38 -1.91 -13.00
C ASN A 237 14.88 -0.75 -13.88
N ALA A 238 14.30 0.44 -13.77
CA ALA A 238 14.75 1.62 -14.49
C ALA A 238 15.80 2.41 -13.69
N THR A 239 16.60 3.19 -14.40
CA THR A 239 17.57 4.15 -13.83
C THR A 239 17.00 5.57 -13.75
N HIS A 240 16.02 5.90 -14.60
CA HIS A 240 15.39 7.21 -14.70
C HIS A 240 13.88 7.07 -14.93
N ALA A 241 13.13 8.10 -14.59
CA ALA A 241 11.77 8.27 -15.06
C ALA A 241 11.79 8.88 -16.46
N TYR A 242 10.97 8.37 -17.36
CA TYR A 242 10.87 8.87 -18.74
C TYR A 242 9.57 9.64 -18.93
N LEU A 243 9.67 10.84 -19.49
CA LEU A 243 8.58 11.77 -19.74
C LEU A 243 8.47 12.06 -21.21
N HIS A 244 7.26 12.05 -21.74
CA HIS A 244 6.94 12.47 -23.09
C HIS A 244 6.09 13.74 -23.04
N PHE A 245 6.51 14.77 -23.76
CA PHE A 245 5.83 16.05 -23.86
C PHE A 245 5.33 16.29 -25.28
N THR A 246 4.09 16.77 -25.42
CA THR A 246 3.55 17.25 -26.68
C THR A 246 3.05 18.67 -26.46
N PHE A 247 3.72 19.63 -27.10
CA PHE A 247 3.26 21.01 -27.18
C PHE A 247 2.36 21.18 -28.39
N HIS A 248 1.15 21.66 -28.17
CA HIS A 248 0.20 22.09 -29.17
C HIS A 248 0.32 23.60 -29.30
N LEU A 249 0.82 24.11 -30.43
CA LEU A 249 1.04 25.54 -30.65
C LEU A 249 -0.20 26.20 -31.26
N ALA A 250 -0.27 27.53 -31.19
CA ALA A 250 -1.41 28.31 -31.69
C ALA A 250 -1.63 28.16 -33.23
N ASP A 251 -0.55 27.93 -33.97
CA ASP A 251 -0.56 27.66 -35.41
C ASP A 251 -0.99 26.22 -35.76
N LYS A 252 -1.46 25.45 -34.77
CA LYS A 252 -1.82 24.02 -34.86
C LYS A 252 -0.64 23.07 -35.10
N SER A 253 0.59 23.54 -35.11
CA SER A 253 1.75 22.66 -35.15
C SER A 253 1.95 21.94 -33.80
N LEU A 254 2.61 20.80 -33.89
CA LEU A 254 2.95 19.97 -32.73
C LEU A 254 4.46 19.94 -32.55
N ARG A 255 4.93 20.15 -31.30
CA ARG A 255 6.32 19.92 -30.96
C ARG A 255 6.37 18.81 -29.89
N LYS A 256 7.08 17.73 -30.19
CA LYS A 256 7.26 16.59 -29.29
C LYS A 256 8.68 16.56 -28.75
N CYS A 257 8.83 16.27 -27.48
CA CYS A 257 10.12 16.13 -26.80
C CYS A 257 10.02 15.05 -25.74
N ASP A 258 11.11 14.36 -25.52
CA ASP A 258 11.27 13.39 -24.44
C ASP A 258 12.25 13.92 -23.41
N ALA A 259 12.08 13.56 -22.16
CA ALA A 259 12.98 13.93 -21.07
C ALA A 259 13.19 12.80 -20.09
N GLU A 260 14.37 12.76 -19.51
CA GLU A 260 14.67 11.93 -18.36
C GLU A 260 14.51 12.75 -17.07
N ALA A 261 13.94 12.13 -16.07
CA ALA A 261 13.77 12.68 -14.73
C ALA A 261 14.33 11.69 -13.71
N PRO A 262 14.63 12.11 -12.45
CA PRO A 262 15.02 11.15 -11.42
C PRO A 262 13.96 10.10 -11.22
N LEU A 263 14.38 8.96 -10.69
CA LEU A 263 13.46 7.91 -10.25
C LEU A 263 12.41 8.47 -9.30
N MET A 264 11.16 8.35 -9.67
CA MET A 264 10.05 8.71 -8.81
C MET A 264 9.79 7.58 -7.82
N LYS A 265 9.98 7.85 -6.52
CA LYS A 265 9.74 6.93 -5.42
C LYS A 265 8.33 7.11 -4.83
N PRO A 266 7.77 6.10 -4.13
CA PRO A 266 6.54 6.28 -3.35
C PRO A 266 6.62 7.50 -2.43
N ALA A 267 5.57 8.32 -2.40
CA ALA A 267 5.48 9.58 -1.65
C ALA A 267 6.49 10.68 -2.05
N GLY A 268 7.33 10.45 -3.07
CA GLY A 268 8.28 11.47 -3.56
C GLY A 268 7.56 12.65 -4.20
N LYS A 269 8.12 13.87 -4.01
CA LYS A 269 7.63 15.11 -4.61
C LYS A 269 8.71 15.70 -5.50
N TYR A 270 8.36 15.99 -6.73
CA TYR A 270 9.30 16.42 -7.77
C TYR A 270 8.77 17.66 -8.49
N THR A 271 9.68 18.60 -8.78
CA THR A 271 9.40 19.74 -9.65
C THR A 271 10.43 19.78 -10.77
N LEU A 272 9.96 19.70 -12.01
CA LEU A 272 10.78 19.78 -13.21
C LEU A 272 10.62 21.18 -13.81
N LYS A 273 11.71 21.96 -13.86
CA LYS A 273 11.75 23.28 -14.48
C LYS A 273 12.54 23.25 -15.77
N MET A 274 11.98 23.85 -16.84
CA MET A 274 12.53 23.81 -18.20
C MET A 274 12.32 25.15 -18.92
N LYS A 275 13.15 25.44 -19.94
CA LYS A 275 12.96 26.57 -20.85
C LYS A 275 12.58 26.09 -22.23
N TYR A 276 11.48 26.63 -22.75
CA TYR A 276 10.96 26.24 -24.07
C TYR A 276 11.96 26.53 -25.21
N ALA A 277 12.70 27.65 -25.11
CA ALA A 277 13.68 28.04 -26.15
C ALA A 277 14.82 27.02 -26.31
N GLU A 278 15.11 26.25 -25.28
CA GLU A 278 16.16 25.24 -25.24
C GLU A 278 15.67 23.86 -25.66
N LEU A 279 14.36 23.71 -25.91
CA LEU A 279 13.76 22.51 -26.47
C LEU A 279 14.19 22.35 -27.93
N LYS A 280 15.29 21.66 -28.16
CA LYS A 280 15.66 21.07 -29.47
C LYS A 280 15.06 19.68 -29.55
N PRO A 281 15.29 18.83 -30.56
CA PRO A 281 14.85 17.44 -30.46
C PRO A 281 15.27 16.76 -29.14
N PHE A 282 16.11 17.43 -28.38
CA PHE A 282 16.54 17.08 -27.03
C PHE A 282 16.21 18.20 -26.06
N MET A 283 15.80 17.84 -24.86
CA MET A 283 15.40 18.81 -23.83
C MET A 283 16.56 19.15 -22.91
N HIS A 284 16.82 20.45 -22.72
CA HIS A 284 17.67 20.94 -21.66
C HIS A 284 16.88 21.01 -20.35
N ILE A 285 17.34 20.29 -19.33
CA ILE A 285 16.84 20.43 -17.97
C ILE A 285 17.76 21.39 -17.24
N ASP A 286 17.32 22.62 -17.00
CA ASP A 286 18.09 23.63 -16.27
C ASP A 286 18.28 23.29 -14.80
N ALA A 287 17.21 22.86 -14.16
CA ALA A 287 17.22 22.42 -12.78
C ALA A 287 16.04 21.52 -12.46
N MET A 288 16.31 20.50 -11.66
CA MET A 288 15.29 19.70 -11.04
C MET A 288 15.41 19.84 -9.53
N ARG A 289 14.32 20.20 -8.88
CA ARG A 289 14.25 20.27 -7.42
C ARG A 289 13.36 19.15 -6.92
N ILE A 290 13.91 18.28 -6.07
CA ILE A 290 13.16 17.33 -5.29
C ILE A 290 12.77 18.05 -3.99
N SER A 291 11.48 18.33 -3.81
CA SER A 291 10.99 18.88 -2.55
C SER A 291 10.85 17.78 -1.52
N ASP A 292 11.32 17.99 -0.31
CA ASP A 292 11.30 17.11 0.87
C ASP A 292 12.55 16.25 1.10
N TRP A 293 13.66 16.54 0.43
CA TRP A 293 14.96 16.10 0.94
C TRP A 293 15.61 17.28 1.67
N GLU A 294 16.17 17.03 2.83
CA GLU A 294 16.81 18.07 3.68
C GLU A 294 17.93 18.84 3.00
N GLU A 295 18.43 18.31 1.87
CA GLU A 295 19.31 19.03 0.96
C GLU A 295 18.79 18.84 -0.47
N GLY A 296 18.34 19.93 -1.06
CA GLY A 296 17.75 19.92 -2.40
C GLY A 296 18.73 19.43 -3.47
N TRP A 297 18.39 18.37 -4.17
CA TRP A 297 19.08 17.94 -5.36
C TRP A 297 18.76 18.88 -6.50
N THR A 298 19.79 19.53 -7.03
CA THR A 298 19.69 20.27 -8.27
C THR A 298 20.44 19.48 -9.33
N ILE A 299 19.72 18.93 -10.30
CA ILE A 299 20.35 18.32 -11.48
C ILE A 299 20.29 19.36 -12.59
N SER A 300 21.45 19.81 -13.04
CA SER A 300 21.60 20.55 -14.29
C SER A 300 22.25 19.60 -15.29
N GLY A 301 21.63 19.42 -16.44
CA GLY A 301 22.18 18.51 -17.44
C GLY A 301 21.50 18.63 -18.80
N GLU A 302 22.25 18.28 -19.82
CA GLU A 302 21.78 18.16 -21.19
C GLU A 302 21.41 16.69 -21.44
N ILE A 303 20.18 16.42 -21.81
CA ILE A 303 19.76 15.08 -22.25
C ILE A 303 20.10 14.95 -23.73
N LEU A 304 21.15 14.23 -24.03
CA LEU A 304 21.73 14.17 -25.37
C LEU A 304 21.12 13.08 -26.26
N ASN A 305 20.44 12.07 -25.70
CA ASN A 305 19.94 10.94 -26.46
C ASN A 305 18.41 10.87 -26.46
N PRO A 306 17.78 10.77 -27.64
CA PRO A 306 16.36 10.48 -27.72
C PRO A 306 16.10 9.07 -27.19
N ILE A 307 14.98 8.89 -26.51
CA ILE A 307 14.48 7.56 -26.14
C ILE A 307 14.09 6.85 -27.43
N THR A 308 14.92 5.92 -27.89
CA THR A 308 14.56 5.01 -28.98
C THR A 308 13.47 4.07 -28.48
N GLN A 309 12.34 4.06 -29.19
CA GLN A 309 11.19 3.20 -28.91
C GLN A 309 11.47 1.74 -29.25
#